data_2a7b3994633a9ab2615b4a99bf31ac06
#
_entry.id   2a7b3994633a9ab2615b4a99bf31ac06
#
_cell.length_a   1.000
_cell.length_b   1.000
_cell.length_c   1.000
_cell.angle_alpha   90.00
_cell.angle_beta   90.00
_cell.angle_gamma   90.00
#
_symmetry.space_group_name_H-M   'P 1'
#
loop_
_entity.id
_entity.type
_entity.pdbx_description
1 polymer ?
#
loop_
_entity_poly.entity_id
_entity_poly.type
_entity_poly.pdbx_seq_one_letter_code
_entity_poly.pdbx_strand_id
1 'polypeptide(L)'
;MFKFSGTRPSNLGVKDGKLAACPSSPNCVNSQADERHHGIGPLAFSGDAVIAMQKLARVVTALPRTQVIQSRADYLYVEFSTPLMGFVDDVEFYCDGKAIQVRSASRLGYSDLGVNRKRIEAIRAAFRNL
;
A
#
# COMPACT_ATOMS: atom_id res chain seq x y z
N MET A 1 4.74 -9.49 25.68
CA MET A 1 4.30 -10.02 24.38
C MET A 1 5.29 -9.63 23.31
N PHE A 2 5.73 -10.58 22.51
CA PHE A 2 6.61 -10.30 21.39
C PHE A 2 5.84 -9.61 20.27
N LYS A 3 6.46 -8.57 19.72
CA LYS A 3 5.96 -7.91 18.52
C LYS A 3 7.07 -7.88 17.46
N PHE A 4 6.71 -8.24 16.25
CA PHE A 4 7.63 -8.27 15.12
C PHE A 4 7.34 -7.10 14.18
N SER A 5 7.45 -5.88 14.72
CA SER A 5 7.17 -4.69 13.95
C SER A 5 8.28 -4.34 12.95
N GLY A 6 9.52 -4.70 13.28
CA GLY A 6 10.65 -4.35 12.43
C GLY A 6 10.96 -2.87 12.43
N THR A 7 11.86 -2.47 11.54
CA THR A 7 12.27 -1.09 11.37
C THR A 7 11.59 -0.50 10.14
N ARG A 8 11.03 0.71 10.28
CA ARG A 8 10.41 1.39 9.13
C ARG A 8 11.44 1.59 8.04
N PRO A 9 11.14 1.18 6.78
CA PRO A 9 12.10 1.33 5.68
C PRO A 9 12.45 2.80 5.43
N SER A 10 13.67 3.05 4.98
CA SER A 10 14.14 4.40 4.67
C SER A 10 13.90 4.80 3.22
N ASN A 11 13.44 3.86 2.36
CA ASN A 11 13.24 4.10 0.94
C ASN A 11 11.78 4.37 0.56
N LEU A 12 10.93 4.71 1.53
CA LEU A 12 9.53 5.04 1.28
C LEU A 12 9.41 6.42 0.63
N GLY A 13 8.24 6.69 0.06
CA GLY A 13 7.96 7.94 -0.61
C GLY A 13 8.10 7.83 -2.12
N VAL A 14 7.84 8.95 -2.79
CA VAL A 14 7.88 9.04 -4.25
C VAL A 14 9.18 9.73 -4.67
N LYS A 15 9.88 9.10 -5.61
CA LYS A 15 11.09 9.66 -6.21
C LYS A 15 10.96 9.54 -7.72
N ASP A 16 11.06 10.66 -8.42
CA ASP A 16 10.94 10.72 -9.89
C ASP A 16 9.63 10.07 -10.39
N GLY A 17 8.52 10.34 -9.67
CA GLY A 17 7.21 9.83 -10.04
C GLY A 17 6.98 8.36 -9.73
N LYS A 18 7.87 7.74 -8.96
CA LYS A 18 7.78 6.31 -8.68
C LYS A 18 7.92 6.00 -7.20
N LEU A 19 7.15 5.00 -6.75
CA LEU A 19 7.36 4.33 -5.48
C LEU A 19 8.60 3.44 -5.58
N ALA A 20 9.18 3.08 -4.44
CA ALA A 20 10.35 2.21 -4.43
C ALA A 20 10.02 0.86 -5.05
N ALA A 21 10.98 0.29 -5.80
CA ALA A 21 10.83 -1.06 -6.35
C ALA A 21 10.69 -2.08 -5.22
N CYS A 22 10.01 -3.19 -5.50
CA CYS A 22 9.99 -4.32 -4.58
C CYS A 22 11.37 -4.97 -4.50
N PRO A 23 11.73 -5.51 -3.32
CA PRO A 23 12.90 -6.39 -3.24
C PRO A 23 12.63 -7.68 -4.02
N SER A 24 13.63 -8.57 -4.10
CA SER A 24 13.47 -9.83 -4.84
C SER A 24 12.51 -10.81 -4.16
N SER A 25 12.27 -10.64 -2.86
CA SER A 25 11.36 -11.52 -2.12
C SER A 25 9.90 -11.32 -2.54
N PRO A 26 9.05 -12.35 -2.44
CA PRO A 26 7.67 -12.29 -2.96
C PRO A 26 6.68 -11.55 -2.07
N ASN A 27 7.11 -10.99 -0.95
CA ASN A 27 6.24 -10.35 0.03
C ASN A 27 6.02 -8.85 -0.26
N CYS A 28 5.89 -8.48 -1.52
CA CYS A 28 5.72 -7.10 -1.95
C CYS A 28 4.98 -7.08 -3.28
N VAL A 29 4.03 -6.16 -3.41
CA VAL A 29 3.39 -5.84 -4.69
C VAL A 29 3.57 -4.36 -4.98
N ASN A 30 3.68 -4.01 -6.27
CA ASN A 30 3.88 -2.64 -6.72
C ASN A 30 3.25 -2.48 -8.10
N SER A 31 2.37 -1.49 -8.25
CA SER A 31 1.68 -1.25 -9.51
C SER A 31 2.59 -0.72 -10.60
N GLN A 32 3.79 -0.27 -10.25
CA GLN A 32 4.78 0.22 -11.21
C GLN A 32 5.86 -0.83 -11.50
N ALA A 33 5.72 -2.05 -10.97
CA ALA A 33 6.61 -3.15 -11.31
C ALA A 33 6.34 -3.61 -12.75
N ASP A 34 7.42 -4.02 -13.43
CA ASP A 34 7.35 -4.46 -14.83
C ASP A 34 7.36 -5.97 -14.98
N GLU A 35 7.23 -6.72 -13.88
CA GLU A 35 7.23 -8.19 -13.89
C GLU A 35 6.07 -8.72 -13.05
N ARG A 36 5.71 -10.00 -13.28
CA ARG A 36 4.45 -10.56 -12.78
C ARG A 36 4.45 -10.82 -11.28
N HIS A 37 5.60 -11.18 -10.72
CA HIS A 37 5.65 -11.59 -9.30
C HIS A 37 5.26 -10.46 -8.37
N HIS A 38 5.65 -9.23 -8.69
CA HIS A 38 5.38 -8.06 -7.88
C HIS A 38 4.32 -7.15 -8.49
N GLY A 39 3.98 -7.36 -9.77
CA GLY A 39 3.02 -6.50 -10.47
C GLY A 39 1.61 -6.63 -9.96
N ILE A 40 0.92 -5.50 -9.89
CA ILE A 40 -0.50 -5.41 -9.56
C ILE A 40 -1.05 -4.19 -10.29
N GLY A 41 -2.34 -4.19 -10.63
CA GLY A 41 -2.92 -3.02 -11.27
C GLY A 41 -3.00 -1.83 -10.32
N PRO A 42 -2.80 -0.60 -10.82
CA PRO A 42 -3.09 0.59 -10.02
C PRO A 42 -4.59 0.71 -9.76
N LEU A 43 -4.97 1.58 -8.83
CA LEU A 43 -6.38 1.86 -8.58
C LEU A 43 -6.85 2.90 -9.59
N ALA A 44 -7.88 2.55 -10.37
CA ALA A 44 -8.50 3.49 -11.29
C ALA A 44 -9.45 4.42 -10.53
N PHE A 45 -9.55 5.66 -10.98
CA PHE A 45 -10.53 6.59 -10.45
C PHE A 45 -11.06 7.47 -11.59
N SER A 46 -12.20 8.10 -11.34
CA SER A 46 -12.77 9.10 -12.25
C SER A 46 -13.00 10.39 -11.47
N GLY A 47 -13.02 11.51 -12.19
CA GLY A 47 -13.24 12.81 -11.56
C GLY A 47 -12.00 13.37 -10.92
N ASP A 48 -12.18 14.14 -9.86
CA ASP A 48 -11.13 14.91 -9.20
C ASP A 48 -10.19 14.01 -8.41
N ALA A 49 -8.88 14.17 -8.64
CA ALA A 49 -7.86 13.34 -8.00
C ALA A 49 -7.80 13.55 -6.48
N VAL A 50 -7.99 14.79 -6.01
CA VAL A 50 -7.97 15.07 -4.58
C VAL A 50 -9.14 14.38 -3.88
N ILE A 51 -10.33 14.43 -4.50
CA ILE A 51 -11.51 13.74 -3.97
C ILE A 51 -11.29 12.23 -3.97
N ALA A 52 -10.67 11.68 -5.03
CA ALA A 52 -10.35 10.26 -5.09
C ALA A 52 -9.43 9.83 -3.94
N MET A 53 -8.39 10.62 -3.66
CA MET A 53 -7.48 10.32 -2.55
C MET A 53 -8.17 10.43 -1.19
N GLN A 54 -9.11 11.36 -1.04
CA GLN A 54 -9.91 11.46 0.19
C GLN A 54 -10.80 10.23 0.38
N LYS A 55 -11.43 9.75 -0.69
CA LYS A 55 -12.20 8.50 -0.66
C LYS A 55 -11.32 7.32 -0.25
N LEU A 56 -10.14 7.23 -0.85
CA LEU A 56 -9.21 6.16 -0.54
C LEU A 56 -8.82 6.19 0.95
N ALA A 57 -8.52 7.36 1.48
CA ALA A 57 -8.18 7.50 2.89
C ALA A 57 -9.32 6.99 3.79
N ARG A 58 -10.57 7.28 3.43
CA ARG A 58 -11.74 6.77 4.19
C ARG A 58 -11.82 5.24 4.14
N VAL A 59 -11.60 4.66 2.97
CA VAL A 59 -11.59 3.19 2.82
C VAL A 59 -10.52 2.56 3.71
N VAL A 60 -9.30 3.08 3.63
CA VAL A 60 -8.16 2.51 4.33
C VAL A 60 -8.28 2.68 5.83
N THR A 61 -8.68 3.87 6.30
CA THR A 61 -8.79 4.13 7.74
C THR A 61 -9.95 3.38 8.40
N ALA A 62 -10.91 2.89 7.62
CA ALA A 62 -11.97 2.03 8.15
C ALA A 62 -11.50 0.60 8.39
N LEU A 63 -10.35 0.20 7.87
CA LEU A 63 -9.81 -1.13 8.07
C LEU A 63 -9.13 -1.25 9.44
N PRO A 64 -9.17 -2.45 10.05
CA PRO A 64 -8.59 -2.62 11.38
C PRO A 64 -7.06 -2.58 11.34
N ARG A 65 -6.47 -2.20 12.47
CA ARG A 65 -5.02 -2.21 12.71
C ARG A 65 -4.24 -1.41 11.67
N THR A 66 -4.78 -0.27 11.28
CA THR A 66 -4.11 0.67 10.38
C THR A 66 -3.68 1.91 11.14
N GLN A 67 -2.55 2.47 10.73
CA GLN A 67 -2.08 3.75 11.23
C GLN A 67 -1.59 4.59 10.06
N VAL A 68 -2.22 5.73 9.86
CA VAL A 68 -1.77 6.68 8.83
C VAL A 68 -0.52 7.38 9.34
N ILE A 69 0.56 7.25 8.58
CA ILE A 69 1.84 7.86 8.94
C ILE A 69 2.02 9.20 8.21
N GLN A 70 1.60 9.24 6.93
CA GLN A 70 1.71 10.45 6.13
C GLN A 70 0.52 10.54 5.19
N SER A 71 -0.06 11.73 5.08
CA SER A 71 -1.17 11.98 4.18
C SER A 71 -1.01 13.35 3.53
N ARG A 72 -0.92 13.37 2.21
CA ARG A 72 -0.86 14.57 1.40
C ARG A 72 -1.90 14.47 0.30
N ALA A 73 -2.05 15.51 -0.49
CA ALA A 73 -3.07 15.55 -1.55
C ALA A 73 -2.91 14.40 -2.55
N ASP A 74 -1.66 13.98 -2.83
CA ASP A 74 -1.35 12.96 -3.82
C ASP A 74 -0.67 11.72 -3.25
N TYR A 75 -0.47 11.63 -1.93
CA TYR A 75 0.30 10.54 -1.33
C TYR A 75 -0.27 10.14 0.04
N LEU A 76 -0.38 8.84 0.25
CA LEU A 76 -0.87 8.27 1.51
C LEU A 76 0.04 7.10 1.88
N TYR A 77 0.60 7.13 3.09
CA TYR A 77 1.39 6.04 3.63
C TYR A 77 0.73 5.55 4.92
N VAL A 78 0.45 4.26 4.96
CA VAL A 78 -0.27 3.61 6.06
C VAL A 78 0.50 2.36 6.48
N GLU A 79 0.64 2.17 7.78
CA GLU A 79 1.15 0.92 8.35
C GLU A 79 -0.02 0.02 8.72
N PHE A 80 0.03 -1.24 8.26
CA PHE A 80 -0.92 -2.28 8.60
C PHE A 80 -0.24 -3.27 9.53
N SER A 81 -0.88 -3.63 10.65
CA SER A 81 -0.30 -4.55 11.63
C SER A 81 -1.12 -5.84 11.70
N THR A 82 -0.42 -6.97 11.91
CA THR A 82 -1.11 -8.24 12.10
C THR A 82 -1.61 -8.37 13.55
N PRO A 83 -2.68 -9.16 13.79
CA PRO A 83 -3.34 -9.18 15.09
C PRO A 83 -2.46 -9.65 16.25
N LEU A 84 -1.76 -10.77 16.13
CA LEU A 84 -1.06 -11.36 17.26
C LEU A 84 0.38 -10.93 17.37
N MET A 85 1.13 -11.04 16.27
CA MET A 85 2.57 -10.87 16.29
C MET A 85 2.99 -9.42 16.01
N GLY A 86 2.08 -8.60 15.54
CA GLY A 86 2.39 -7.21 15.25
C GLY A 86 3.34 -7.02 14.07
N PHE A 87 3.37 -7.97 13.10
CA PHE A 87 4.07 -7.75 11.85
C PHE A 87 3.49 -6.51 11.16
N VAL A 88 4.36 -5.70 10.58
CA VAL A 88 3.94 -4.47 9.92
C VAL A 88 4.17 -4.61 8.43
N ASP A 89 3.15 -4.21 7.66
CA ASP A 89 3.25 -4.03 6.22
C ASP A 89 3.16 -2.55 5.94
N ASP A 90 4.07 -2.06 5.11
CA ASP A 90 4.10 -0.66 4.69
C ASP A 90 3.33 -0.54 3.38
N VAL A 91 2.28 0.29 3.38
CA VAL A 91 1.38 0.42 2.25
C VAL A 91 1.37 1.87 1.80
N GLU A 92 1.69 2.09 0.54
CA GLU A 92 1.78 3.43 -0.04
C GLU A 92 0.85 3.56 -1.23
N PHE A 93 0.26 4.74 -1.35
CA PHE A 93 -0.60 5.11 -2.47
C PHE A 93 -0.14 6.45 -3.02
N TYR A 94 0.07 6.52 -4.32
CA TYR A 94 0.52 7.74 -4.98
C TYR A 94 -0.34 8.01 -6.21
N CYS A 95 -1.01 9.15 -6.22
CA CYS A 95 -1.81 9.56 -7.37
C CYS A 95 -0.93 10.34 -8.34
N ASP A 96 -0.73 9.80 -9.54
CA ASP A 96 0.07 10.43 -10.59
C ASP A 96 -0.76 11.32 -11.52
N GLY A 97 -2.03 11.56 -11.18
CA GLY A 97 -2.96 12.33 -11.99
C GLY A 97 -3.80 11.49 -12.92
N LYS A 98 -3.39 10.27 -13.22
CA LYS A 98 -4.13 9.35 -14.10
C LYS A 98 -4.69 8.15 -13.35
N ALA A 99 -3.96 7.65 -12.38
CA ALA A 99 -4.35 6.51 -11.56
C ALA A 99 -3.68 6.63 -10.21
N ILE A 100 -4.10 5.81 -9.26
CA ILE A 100 -3.45 5.73 -7.95
C ILE A 100 -2.51 4.54 -7.97
N GLN A 101 -1.21 4.82 -7.99
CA GLN A 101 -0.18 3.79 -7.92
C GLN A 101 -0.13 3.26 -6.49
N VAL A 102 0.19 1.97 -6.34
CA VAL A 102 0.16 1.31 -5.04
C VAL A 102 1.41 0.47 -4.84
N ARG A 103 1.86 0.39 -3.59
CA ARG A 103 2.91 -0.52 -3.15
C ARG A 103 2.53 -1.02 -1.77
N SER A 104 2.56 -2.34 -1.57
CA SER A 104 2.29 -2.96 -0.28
C SER A 104 3.35 -4.02 -0.04
N ALA A 105 4.11 -3.88 1.04
CA ALA A 105 5.28 -4.70 1.29
C ALA A 105 5.40 -5.05 2.76
N SER A 106 5.71 -6.33 3.03
CA SER A 106 6.01 -6.78 4.36
C SER A 106 7.39 -6.27 4.79
N ARG A 107 7.47 -5.80 6.01
CA ARG A 107 8.71 -5.28 6.58
C ARG A 107 9.69 -6.40 6.92
N LEU A 108 9.18 -7.53 7.35
CA LEU A 108 9.96 -8.69 7.75
C LEU A 108 9.51 -9.94 7.00
N GLY A 109 10.37 -10.95 6.97
CA GLY A 109 10.07 -12.24 6.40
C GLY A 109 10.33 -12.29 4.89
N TYR A 110 10.10 -13.48 4.32
CA TYR A 110 10.33 -13.72 2.90
C TYR A 110 9.00 -13.84 2.14
N SER A 111 8.13 -14.75 2.57
CA SER A 111 6.82 -14.97 1.93
C SER A 111 5.71 -14.43 2.82
N ASP A 112 4.72 -13.79 2.19
CA ASP A 112 3.53 -13.28 2.88
C ASP A 112 2.29 -14.13 2.58
N LEU A 113 2.45 -15.22 1.85
CA LEU A 113 1.34 -16.08 1.40
C LEU A 113 0.27 -15.28 0.62
N GLY A 114 0.69 -14.24 -0.08
CA GLY A 114 -0.19 -13.41 -0.89
C GLY A 114 -0.96 -12.34 -0.13
N VAL A 115 -0.61 -12.08 1.13
CA VAL A 115 -1.35 -11.12 1.97
C VAL A 115 -1.33 -9.71 1.39
N ASN A 116 -0.17 -9.25 0.90
CA ASN A 116 -0.09 -7.90 0.34
C ASN A 116 -0.96 -7.74 -0.91
N ARG A 117 -0.94 -8.73 -1.80
CA ARG A 117 -1.80 -8.71 -2.99
C ARG A 117 -3.28 -8.72 -2.62
N LYS A 118 -3.67 -9.59 -1.71
CA LYS A 118 -5.06 -9.68 -1.25
C LYS A 118 -5.52 -8.37 -0.61
N ARG A 119 -4.63 -7.72 0.14
CA ARG A 119 -4.94 -6.43 0.76
C ARG A 119 -5.28 -5.39 -0.29
N ILE A 120 -4.47 -5.25 -1.32
CA ILE A 120 -4.71 -4.26 -2.36
C ILE A 120 -6.00 -4.57 -3.12
N GLU A 121 -6.27 -5.86 -3.41
CA GLU A 121 -7.52 -6.20 -4.10
C GLU A 121 -8.76 -5.92 -3.24
N ALA A 122 -8.68 -6.15 -1.93
CA ALA A 122 -9.78 -5.81 -1.02
C ALA A 122 -9.99 -4.29 -0.97
N ILE A 123 -8.91 -3.52 -0.92
CA ILE A 123 -8.98 -2.06 -0.95
C ILE A 123 -9.59 -1.59 -2.27
N ARG A 124 -9.17 -2.19 -3.39
CA ARG A 124 -9.72 -1.87 -4.72
C ARG A 124 -11.22 -2.07 -4.75
N ALA A 125 -11.71 -3.21 -4.25
CA ALA A 125 -13.14 -3.51 -4.23
C ALA A 125 -13.91 -2.50 -3.38
N ALA A 126 -13.41 -2.18 -2.19
CA ALA A 126 -14.05 -1.21 -1.30
C ALA A 126 -14.05 0.20 -1.91
N PHE A 127 -12.95 0.57 -2.57
CA PHE A 127 -12.81 1.88 -3.22
C PHE A 127 -13.80 2.05 -4.38
N ARG A 128 -14.01 0.99 -5.16
CA ARG A 128 -14.96 1.01 -6.27
C ARG A 128 -16.41 1.22 -5.81
N ASN A 129 -16.74 0.72 -4.62
CA ASN A 129 -18.10 0.73 -4.10
C ASN A 129 -18.43 1.98 -3.28
N LEU A 130 -17.50 2.90 -3.18
CA LEU A 130 -17.71 4.11 -2.39
C LEU A 130 -18.29 5.27 -3.21
#